data_d725637d00898978285536951a53122d
#
_entry.id   d725637d00898978285536951a53122d
#
_cell.length_a   1.000
_cell.length_b   1.000
_cell.length_c   1.000
_cell.angle_alpha   90.00
_cell.angle_beta   90.00
_cell.angle_gamma   90.00
#
_symmetry.space_group_name_H-M   'P 1'
#
loop_
_entity.id
_entity.type
_entity.pdbx_description
1 polymer ?
#
loop_
_entity_poly.entity_id
_entity_poly.type
_entity_poly.pdbx_seq_one_letter_code
_entity_poly.pdbx_strand_id
1 'polypeptide(L)'
;PCGRVMTHWFSQNERGTKMSVWNVAHNVGGGMIGPMAAYGLLWFGSWQIGTFWFPAVVAIVVAMLAFLLIRDTPQSTGLPHIEKYRNDYPKNYSEKSEQELTTKEIFFKYVLNNKILWYIAFANAFVYLVRYGVLDWAPTYLKDIKGYDIKDVGWAYSAYEWAAIPGTIICGWLSDKVFKGRRAITTMIYMALVAVFVVIYW
;
A
#
# COMPACT_ATOMS: atom_id res chain seq x y z
N PRO A 1 -11.52 6.23 0.27
CA PRO A 1 -12.36 5.34 1.09
C PRO A 1 -11.53 4.59 2.13
N CYS A 2 -10.51 3.79 1.74
CA CYS A 2 -9.74 2.95 2.66
C CYS A 2 -9.08 3.72 3.82
N GLY A 3 -8.48 4.88 3.55
CA GLY A 3 -7.89 5.73 4.58
C GLY A 3 -8.92 6.18 5.63
N ARG A 4 -10.15 6.50 5.23
CA ARG A 4 -11.23 6.87 6.15
C ARG A 4 -11.60 5.70 7.06
N VAL A 5 -11.83 4.51 6.51
CA VAL A 5 -12.07 3.30 7.31
C VAL A 5 -10.96 3.08 8.33
N MET A 6 -9.70 3.14 7.88
CA MET A 6 -8.54 2.91 8.76
C MET A 6 -8.40 3.96 9.87
N THR A 7 -8.77 5.22 9.61
CA THR A 7 -8.70 6.26 10.64
C THR A 7 -9.82 6.16 11.67
N HIS A 8 -11.00 5.71 11.29
CA HIS A 8 -12.14 5.61 12.19
C HIS A 8 -12.22 4.28 12.96
N TRP A 9 -11.66 3.19 12.42
CA TRP A 9 -11.70 1.87 13.06
C TRP A 9 -10.45 1.53 13.89
N PHE A 10 -9.32 2.23 13.70
CA PHE A 10 -8.07 1.96 14.40
C PHE A 10 -7.52 3.19 15.09
N SER A 11 -7.09 3.01 16.36
CA SER A 11 -6.50 4.07 17.15
C SER A 11 -5.13 4.51 16.61
N GLN A 12 -4.67 5.68 17.03
CA GLN A 12 -3.43 6.28 16.54
C GLN A 12 -2.19 5.41 16.82
N ASN A 13 -2.20 4.70 17.99
CA ASN A 13 -1.08 3.87 18.44
C ASN A 13 -0.94 2.53 17.69
N GLU A 14 -2.00 2.03 17.07
CA GLU A 14 -1.99 0.75 16.33
C GLU A 14 -2.11 0.93 14.79
N ARG A 15 -2.42 2.14 14.34
CA ARG A 15 -2.73 2.44 12.94
C ARG A 15 -1.58 2.13 12.00
N GLY A 16 -0.33 2.35 12.41
CA GLY A 16 0.86 2.05 11.60
C GLY A 16 0.95 0.56 11.26
N THR A 17 0.87 -0.30 12.25
CA THR A 17 0.91 -1.76 12.07
C THR A 17 -0.30 -2.25 11.26
N LYS A 18 -1.50 -1.74 11.53
CA LYS A 18 -2.72 -2.12 10.77
C LYS A 18 -2.64 -1.69 9.31
N MET A 19 -2.14 -0.48 9.04
CA MET A 19 -1.91 0.01 7.68
C MET A 19 -0.86 -0.83 6.95
N SER A 20 0.19 -1.30 7.63
CA SER A 20 1.20 -2.18 7.03
C SER A 20 0.61 -3.52 6.62
N VAL A 21 -0.20 -4.15 7.49
CA VAL A 21 -0.91 -5.39 7.16
C VAL A 21 -1.87 -5.19 6.00
N TRP A 22 -2.61 -4.09 5.98
CA TRP A 22 -3.49 -3.76 4.86
C TRP A 22 -2.71 -3.59 3.55
N ASN A 23 -1.52 -2.97 3.60
CA ASN A 23 -0.68 -2.76 2.42
C ASN A 23 -0.11 -4.07 1.84
N VAL A 24 -0.03 -5.15 2.63
CA VAL A 24 0.36 -6.50 2.15
C VAL A 24 -0.53 -6.97 1.01
N ALA A 25 -1.82 -6.60 1.02
CA ALA A 25 -2.76 -6.97 -0.05
C ALA A 25 -2.29 -6.46 -1.44
N HIS A 26 -1.65 -5.28 -1.48
CA HIS A 26 -1.07 -4.74 -2.71
C HIS A 26 0.07 -5.63 -3.25
N ASN A 27 0.98 -6.05 -2.37
CA ASN A 27 2.12 -6.89 -2.75
C ASN A 27 1.67 -8.32 -3.13
N VAL A 28 0.68 -8.88 -2.44
CA VAL A 28 0.11 -10.18 -2.80
C VAL A 28 -0.54 -10.12 -4.18
N GLY A 29 -1.41 -9.13 -4.41
CA GLY A 29 -2.08 -8.94 -5.70
C GLY A 29 -1.10 -8.66 -6.84
N GLY A 30 -0.14 -7.75 -6.61
CA GLY A 30 0.91 -7.43 -7.58
C GLY A 30 1.74 -8.66 -7.96
N GLY A 31 2.17 -9.43 -6.96
CA GLY A 31 2.96 -10.65 -7.19
C GLY A 31 2.20 -11.77 -7.93
N MET A 32 0.88 -11.80 -7.86
CA MET A 32 0.09 -12.80 -8.57
C MET A 32 -0.04 -12.52 -10.08
N ILE A 33 0.10 -11.28 -10.51
CA ILE A 33 -0.11 -10.88 -11.92
C ILE A 33 0.87 -11.57 -12.86
N GLY A 34 2.14 -11.68 -12.51
CA GLY A 34 3.17 -12.31 -13.34
C GLY A 34 2.84 -13.77 -13.68
N PRO A 35 2.67 -14.66 -12.70
CA PRO A 35 2.25 -16.04 -12.94
C PRO A 35 0.91 -16.15 -13.65
N MET A 36 -0.09 -15.33 -13.28
CA MET A 36 -1.40 -15.35 -13.92
C MET A 36 -1.32 -15.00 -15.41
N ALA A 37 -0.51 -14.02 -15.80
CA ALA A 37 -0.28 -13.68 -17.19
C ALA A 37 0.44 -14.83 -17.93
N ALA A 38 1.47 -15.43 -17.33
CA ALA A 38 2.21 -16.54 -17.90
C ALA A 38 1.34 -17.78 -18.12
N TYR A 39 0.58 -18.18 -17.10
CA TYR A 39 -0.35 -19.33 -17.21
C TYR A 39 -1.55 -19.02 -18.14
N GLY A 40 -2.04 -17.79 -18.16
CA GLY A 40 -3.07 -17.36 -19.10
C GLY A 40 -2.60 -17.53 -20.54
N LEU A 41 -1.35 -17.17 -20.85
CA LEU A 41 -0.75 -17.38 -22.17
C LEU A 41 -0.61 -18.88 -22.50
N LEU A 42 -0.16 -19.70 -21.53
CA LEU A 42 0.10 -21.13 -21.75
C LEU A 42 -1.16 -21.96 -21.92
N TRP A 43 -2.22 -21.68 -21.14
CA TRP A 43 -3.44 -22.51 -21.14
C TRP A 43 -4.50 -22.03 -22.13
N PHE A 44 -4.58 -20.71 -22.34
CA PHE A 44 -5.63 -20.10 -23.18
C PHE A 44 -5.08 -19.44 -24.45
N GLY A 45 -3.76 -19.44 -24.65
CA GLY A 45 -3.12 -18.74 -25.76
C GLY A 45 -3.22 -17.20 -25.67
N SER A 46 -3.69 -16.68 -24.52
CA SER A 46 -3.94 -15.26 -24.34
C SER A 46 -3.56 -14.82 -22.92
N TRP A 47 -2.59 -13.95 -22.81
CA TRP A 47 -2.19 -13.34 -21.53
C TRP A 47 -3.30 -12.43 -20.97
N GLN A 48 -4.15 -11.87 -21.83
CA GLN A 48 -5.26 -11.00 -21.42
C GLN A 48 -6.26 -11.71 -20.52
N ILE A 49 -6.51 -13.01 -20.74
CA ILE A 49 -7.41 -13.79 -19.91
C ILE A 49 -6.87 -13.87 -18.48
N GLY A 50 -5.59 -14.21 -18.31
CA GLY A 50 -4.96 -14.29 -16.99
C GLY A 50 -4.85 -12.94 -16.29
N THR A 51 -4.56 -11.87 -17.05
CA THR A 51 -4.25 -10.56 -16.47
C THR A 51 -5.49 -9.71 -16.22
N PHE A 52 -6.54 -9.82 -17.04
CA PHE A 52 -7.71 -8.95 -16.95
C PHE A 52 -9.00 -9.70 -16.60
N TRP A 53 -9.37 -10.74 -17.33
CA TRP A 53 -10.66 -11.38 -17.14
C TRP A 53 -10.82 -12.06 -15.78
N PHE A 54 -9.86 -12.87 -15.39
CA PHE A 54 -9.93 -13.59 -14.12
C PHE A 54 -9.88 -12.62 -12.92
N PRO A 55 -8.92 -11.68 -12.83
CA PRO A 55 -8.92 -10.68 -11.76
C PRO A 55 -10.16 -9.80 -11.73
N ALA A 56 -10.74 -9.46 -12.89
CA ALA A 56 -11.97 -8.67 -12.95
C ALA A 56 -13.16 -9.38 -12.31
N VAL A 57 -13.33 -10.68 -12.57
CA VAL A 57 -14.39 -11.47 -11.93
C VAL A 57 -14.20 -11.52 -10.41
N VAL A 58 -12.97 -11.80 -9.96
CA VAL A 58 -12.64 -11.80 -8.52
C VAL A 58 -12.90 -10.42 -7.89
N ALA A 59 -12.50 -9.34 -8.57
CA ALA A 59 -12.71 -7.98 -8.09
C ALA A 59 -14.19 -7.63 -7.95
N ILE A 60 -15.06 -8.05 -8.89
CA ILE A 60 -16.51 -7.84 -8.81
C ILE A 60 -17.09 -8.57 -7.58
N VAL A 61 -16.72 -9.83 -7.37
CA VAL A 61 -17.18 -10.62 -6.21
C VAL A 61 -16.73 -9.96 -4.90
N VAL A 62 -15.45 -9.57 -4.80
CA VAL A 62 -14.91 -8.90 -3.61
C VAL A 62 -15.56 -7.54 -3.41
N ALA A 63 -15.85 -6.78 -4.46
CA ALA A 63 -16.54 -5.50 -4.37
C ALA A 63 -17.97 -5.65 -3.81
N MET A 64 -18.71 -6.68 -4.26
CA MET A 64 -20.03 -7.01 -3.69
C MET A 64 -19.94 -7.34 -2.20
N LEU A 65 -18.99 -8.19 -1.81
CA LEU A 65 -18.77 -8.54 -0.40
C LEU A 65 -18.38 -7.31 0.43
N ALA A 66 -17.49 -6.46 -0.09
CA ALA A 66 -17.08 -5.24 0.56
C ALA A 66 -18.26 -4.28 0.78
N PHE A 67 -19.13 -4.12 -0.23
CA PHE A 67 -20.34 -3.30 -0.14
C PHE A 67 -21.29 -3.78 0.96
N LEU A 68 -21.44 -5.10 1.10
CA LEU A 68 -22.33 -5.68 2.10
C LEU A 68 -21.75 -5.65 3.53
N LEU A 69 -20.44 -5.86 3.68
CA LEU A 69 -19.80 -6.13 4.97
C LEU A 69 -19.08 -4.91 5.56
N ILE A 70 -18.51 -4.03 4.73
CA ILE A 70 -17.71 -2.90 5.22
C ILE A 70 -18.62 -1.73 5.59
N ARG A 71 -18.33 -1.12 6.74
CA ARG A 71 -18.95 0.13 7.19
C ARG A 71 -17.85 1.19 7.37
N ASP A 72 -18.16 2.42 6.97
CA ASP A 72 -17.19 3.52 6.97
C ASP A 72 -16.70 3.90 8.36
N THR A 73 -17.61 3.89 9.32
CA THR A 73 -17.34 4.35 10.68
C THR A 73 -18.00 3.43 11.73
N PRO A 74 -17.42 3.28 12.94
CA PRO A 74 -18.06 2.55 14.04
C PRO A 74 -19.44 3.10 14.39
N GLN A 75 -19.61 4.42 14.33
CA GLN A 75 -20.87 5.09 14.65
C GLN A 75 -22.03 4.67 13.75
N SER A 76 -21.75 4.34 12.49
CA SER A 76 -22.77 3.84 11.55
C SER A 76 -23.36 2.48 11.96
N THR A 77 -22.70 1.80 12.90
CA THR A 77 -23.15 0.53 13.50
C THR A 77 -23.59 0.66 14.97
N GLY A 78 -23.69 1.90 15.48
CA GLY A 78 -24.08 2.16 16.87
C GLY A 78 -22.95 2.00 17.90
N LEU A 79 -21.71 1.85 17.44
CA LEU A 79 -20.54 1.76 18.30
C LEU A 79 -19.96 3.15 18.62
N PRO A 80 -19.31 3.33 19.77
CA PRO A 80 -18.62 4.58 20.10
C PRO A 80 -17.43 4.83 19.18
N HIS A 81 -16.96 6.10 19.12
CA HIS A 81 -15.69 6.44 18.47
C HIS A 81 -14.53 5.62 19.02
N ILE A 82 -13.56 5.27 18.17
CA ILE A 82 -12.43 4.43 18.55
C ILE A 82 -11.57 5.08 19.64
N GLU A 83 -11.43 6.40 19.62
CA GLU A 83 -10.73 7.18 20.62
C GLU A 83 -11.35 7.01 22.01
N LYS A 84 -12.68 7.02 22.11
CA LYS A 84 -13.42 6.78 23.36
C LYS A 84 -13.30 5.34 23.83
N TYR A 85 -13.37 4.38 22.89
CA TYR A 85 -13.29 2.94 23.21
C TYR A 85 -11.88 2.56 23.71
N ARG A 86 -10.82 3.10 23.08
CA ARG A 86 -9.42 2.81 23.43
C ARG A 86 -8.82 3.77 24.46
N ASN A 87 -9.54 4.84 24.82
CA ASN A 87 -9.02 5.93 25.64
C ASN A 87 -7.70 6.52 25.10
N ASP A 88 -7.63 6.68 23.77
CA ASP A 88 -6.44 7.12 23.02
C ASP A 88 -6.80 8.36 22.21
N TYR A 89 -6.78 9.51 22.86
CA TYR A 89 -7.12 10.78 22.25
C TYR A 89 -5.86 11.45 21.67
N PRO A 90 -5.92 11.96 20.43
CA PRO A 90 -4.87 12.82 19.88
C PRO A 90 -4.66 14.06 20.77
N LYS A 91 -3.43 14.56 20.86
CA LYS A 91 -3.10 15.73 21.71
C LYS A 91 -3.96 16.97 21.41
N ASN A 92 -4.54 17.07 20.24
CA ASN A 92 -5.39 18.19 19.78
C ASN A 92 -6.82 17.70 19.45
N TYR A 93 -7.30 16.65 20.14
CA TYR A 93 -8.65 16.16 19.92
C TYR A 93 -9.68 17.22 20.35
N SER A 94 -10.62 17.52 19.46
CA SER A 94 -11.78 18.37 19.73
C SER A 94 -12.99 17.73 19.05
N GLU A 95 -14.03 17.46 19.80
CA GLU A 95 -15.31 16.94 19.26
C GLU A 95 -15.91 17.87 18.18
N LYS A 96 -15.57 19.16 18.22
CA LYS A 96 -15.98 20.16 17.22
C LYS A 96 -15.18 20.10 15.91
N SER A 97 -14.10 19.33 15.84
CA SER A 97 -13.25 19.22 14.65
C SER A 97 -13.86 18.32 13.56
N GLU A 98 -14.93 17.62 13.83
CA GLU A 98 -15.72 16.86 12.84
C GLU A 98 -16.69 17.73 12.03
N GLN A 99 -16.53 19.06 12.02
CA GLN A 99 -17.25 19.89 11.07
C GLN A 99 -16.96 19.41 9.66
N GLU A 100 -18.02 19.14 8.91
CA GLU A 100 -17.95 18.76 7.51
C GLU A 100 -17.34 19.91 6.69
N LEU A 101 -16.02 19.88 6.54
CA LEU A 101 -15.32 20.82 5.67
C LEU A 101 -15.68 20.50 4.22
N THR A 102 -15.93 21.52 3.44
CA THR A 102 -16.15 21.34 2.01
C THR A 102 -14.89 20.78 1.33
N THR A 103 -15.06 19.95 0.31
CA THR A 103 -13.94 19.36 -0.45
C THR A 103 -12.96 20.41 -0.96
N LYS A 104 -13.44 21.59 -1.33
CA LYS A 104 -12.63 22.74 -1.76
C LYS A 104 -11.75 23.27 -0.62
N GLU A 105 -12.31 23.44 0.58
CA GLU A 105 -11.54 23.89 1.75
C GLU A 105 -10.46 22.88 2.15
N ILE A 106 -10.79 21.60 2.16
CA ILE A 106 -9.81 20.53 2.42
C ILE A 106 -8.66 20.63 1.41
N PHE A 107 -8.98 20.71 0.12
CA PHE A 107 -7.97 20.70 -0.94
C PHE A 107 -7.07 21.93 -0.90
N PHE A 108 -7.64 23.13 -0.88
CA PHE A 108 -6.84 24.36 -0.95
C PHE A 108 -6.16 24.72 0.37
N LYS A 109 -6.85 24.58 1.51
CA LYS A 109 -6.33 25.02 2.80
C LYS A 109 -5.42 23.98 3.46
N TYR A 110 -5.81 22.70 3.42
CA TYR A 110 -5.13 21.64 4.17
C TYR A 110 -4.19 20.79 3.31
N VAL A 111 -4.44 20.65 2.01
CA VAL A 111 -3.58 19.86 1.12
C VAL A 111 -2.55 20.75 0.43
N LEU A 112 -2.98 21.71 -0.40
CA LEU A 112 -2.06 22.51 -1.19
C LEU A 112 -1.18 23.45 -0.36
N ASN A 113 -1.69 23.97 0.75
CA ASN A 113 -0.95 24.89 1.63
C ASN A 113 -0.06 24.17 2.66
N ASN A 114 -0.06 22.84 2.69
CA ASN A 114 0.72 22.07 3.64
C ASN A 114 2.09 21.70 3.05
N LYS A 115 3.13 22.40 3.46
CA LYS A 115 4.51 22.16 3.01
C LYS A 115 4.99 20.72 3.27
N ILE A 116 4.56 20.10 4.37
CA ILE A 116 4.96 18.74 4.72
C ILE A 116 4.41 17.75 3.69
N LEU A 117 3.17 17.94 3.22
CA LEU A 117 2.60 17.09 2.17
C LEU A 117 3.37 17.18 0.86
N TRP A 118 3.87 18.38 0.51
CA TRP A 118 4.70 18.55 -0.68
C TRP A 118 6.04 17.83 -0.56
N TYR A 119 6.72 17.89 0.60
CA TYR A 119 7.94 17.11 0.83
C TYR A 119 7.70 15.61 0.73
N ILE A 120 6.60 15.10 1.29
CA ILE A 120 6.22 13.69 1.20
C ILE A 120 5.90 13.31 -0.25
N ALA A 121 5.15 14.13 -0.98
CA ALA A 121 4.82 13.89 -2.38
C ALA A 121 6.08 13.83 -3.25
N PHE A 122 7.02 14.75 -3.04
CA PHE A 122 8.27 14.79 -3.79
C PHE A 122 9.16 13.59 -3.46
N ALA A 123 9.28 13.22 -2.19
CA ALA A 123 10.00 12.01 -1.78
C ALA A 123 9.39 10.75 -2.41
N ASN A 124 8.06 10.63 -2.43
CA ASN A 124 7.38 9.52 -3.08
C ASN A 124 7.65 9.43 -4.59
N ALA A 125 7.80 10.56 -5.30
CA ALA A 125 8.13 10.53 -6.72
C ALA A 125 9.45 9.78 -6.99
N PHE A 126 10.50 10.01 -6.17
CA PHE A 126 11.77 9.28 -6.30
C PHE A 126 11.67 7.82 -5.89
N VAL A 127 10.91 7.50 -4.82
CA VAL A 127 10.67 6.11 -4.42
C VAL A 127 10.00 5.32 -5.54
N TYR A 128 8.96 5.89 -6.14
CA TYR A 128 8.26 5.23 -7.24
C TYR A 128 9.08 5.16 -8.52
N LEU A 129 9.93 6.15 -8.81
CA LEU A 129 10.85 6.10 -9.94
C LEU A 129 11.78 4.89 -9.84
N VAL A 130 12.37 4.63 -8.67
CA VAL A 130 13.23 3.46 -8.46
C VAL A 130 12.39 2.17 -8.50
N ARG A 131 11.25 2.13 -7.81
CA ARG A 131 10.40 0.95 -7.73
C ARG A 131 9.93 0.50 -9.11
N TYR A 132 9.30 1.39 -9.86
CA TYR A 132 8.78 1.05 -11.18
C TYR A 132 9.86 0.90 -12.24
N GLY A 133 10.96 1.65 -12.14
CA GLY A 133 12.11 1.45 -13.00
C GLY A 133 12.64 0.03 -12.96
N VAL A 134 12.75 -0.57 -11.76
CA VAL A 134 13.13 -1.98 -11.61
C VAL A 134 12.00 -2.90 -12.08
N LEU A 135 10.78 -2.67 -11.65
CA LEU A 135 9.63 -3.55 -11.84
C LEU A 135 9.25 -3.69 -13.32
N ASP A 136 9.27 -2.58 -14.06
CA ASP A 136 8.86 -2.56 -15.46
C ASP A 136 9.94 -3.11 -16.41
N TRP A 137 11.22 -2.90 -16.07
CA TRP A 137 12.32 -3.32 -16.94
C TRP A 137 12.89 -4.69 -16.60
N ALA A 138 12.78 -5.19 -15.36
CA ALA A 138 13.32 -6.47 -14.97
C ALA A 138 12.77 -7.66 -15.78
N PRO A 139 11.46 -7.77 -16.07
CA PRO A 139 10.94 -8.85 -16.91
C PRO A 139 11.53 -8.87 -18.30
N THR A 140 11.64 -7.72 -18.97
CA THR A 140 12.23 -7.57 -20.29
C THR A 140 13.72 -7.94 -20.27
N TYR A 141 14.46 -7.46 -19.29
CA TYR A 141 15.86 -7.80 -19.09
C TYR A 141 16.08 -9.30 -18.88
N LEU A 142 15.31 -9.94 -18.02
CA LEU A 142 15.41 -11.37 -17.76
C LEU A 142 15.09 -12.21 -18.97
N LYS A 143 14.07 -11.84 -19.73
CA LYS A 143 13.66 -12.55 -20.93
C LYS A 143 14.62 -12.33 -22.10
N ASP A 144 14.87 -11.08 -22.46
CA ASP A 144 15.53 -10.73 -23.74
C ASP A 144 17.07 -10.79 -23.63
N ILE A 145 17.64 -10.48 -22.46
CA ILE A 145 19.10 -10.48 -22.27
C ILE A 145 19.59 -11.76 -21.60
N LYS A 146 18.86 -12.25 -20.57
CA LYS A 146 19.26 -13.46 -19.83
C LYS A 146 18.66 -14.74 -20.41
N GLY A 147 17.65 -14.66 -21.30
CA GLY A 147 17.05 -15.82 -21.96
C GLY A 147 16.19 -16.72 -21.06
N TYR A 148 15.68 -16.18 -19.94
CA TYR A 148 14.80 -16.93 -19.06
C TYR A 148 13.45 -17.25 -19.71
N ASP A 149 12.86 -18.40 -19.38
CA ASP A 149 11.52 -18.75 -19.81
C ASP A 149 10.47 -17.81 -19.17
N ILE A 150 9.35 -17.63 -19.87
CA ILE A 150 8.29 -16.71 -19.43
C ILE A 150 7.70 -17.06 -18.07
N LYS A 151 7.71 -18.35 -17.70
CA LYS A 151 7.30 -18.81 -16.36
C LYS A 151 8.26 -18.31 -15.29
N ASP A 152 9.57 -18.45 -15.52
CA ASP A 152 10.61 -18.05 -14.58
C ASP A 152 10.61 -16.53 -14.39
N VAL A 153 10.39 -15.77 -15.46
CA VAL A 153 10.21 -14.32 -15.41
C VAL A 153 8.98 -13.95 -14.56
N GLY A 154 7.86 -14.65 -14.76
CA GLY A 154 6.64 -14.44 -13.95
C GLY A 154 6.87 -14.70 -12.46
N TRP A 155 7.57 -15.79 -12.12
CA TRP A 155 7.90 -16.10 -10.72
C TRP A 155 8.96 -15.17 -10.12
N ALA A 156 9.92 -14.69 -10.91
CA ALA A 156 10.88 -13.68 -10.47
C ALA A 156 10.18 -12.36 -10.09
N TYR A 157 9.20 -11.94 -10.91
CA TYR A 157 8.35 -10.80 -10.62
C TYR A 157 7.56 -10.99 -9.30
N SER A 158 6.98 -12.17 -9.10
CA SER A 158 6.28 -12.51 -7.85
C SER A 158 7.21 -12.46 -6.64
N ALA A 159 8.41 -13.01 -6.76
CA ALA A 159 9.40 -13.01 -5.70
C ALA A 159 9.78 -11.59 -5.28
N TYR A 160 9.92 -10.67 -6.23
CA TYR A 160 10.17 -9.25 -5.96
C TYR A 160 9.04 -8.62 -5.13
N GLU A 161 7.79 -8.79 -5.56
CA GLU A 161 6.62 -8.24 -4.85
C GLU A 161 6.43 -8.88 -3.48
N TRP A 162 6.60 -10.20 -3.36
CA TRP A 162 6.40 -10.89 -2.09
C TRP A 162 7.54 -10.67 -1.09
N ALA A 163 8.75 -10.44 -1.56
CA ALA A 163 9.86 -10.04 -0.69
C ALA A 163 9.61 -8.70 0.03
N ALA A 164 8.76 -7.83 -0.53
CA ALA A 164 8.36 -6.59 0.11
C ALA A 164 7.42 -6.80 1.31
N ILE A 165 6.74 -7.96 1.43
CA ILE A 165 5.77 -8.24 2.49
C ILE A 165 6.43 -8.20 3.89
N PRO A 166 7.47 -8.99 4.19
CA PRO A 166 8.13 -8.93 5.49
C PRO A 166 8.72 -7.54 5.75
N GLY A 167 9.30 -6.88 4.75
CA GLY A 167 9.82 -5.53 4.88
C GLY A 167 8.75 -4.51 5.30
N THR A 168 7.57 -4.58 4.70
CA THR A 168 6.44 -3.70 5.01
C THR A 168 5.91 -3.92 6.44
N ILE A 169 5.79 -5.18 6.87
CA ILE A 169 5.33 -5.52 8.23
C ILE A 169 6.35 -5.06 9.27
N ILE A 170 7.63 -5.34 9.04
CA ILE A 170 8.72 -4.92 9.92
C ILE A 170 8.77 -3.39 10.01
N CYS A 171 8.62 -2.69 8.89
CA CYS A 171 8.59 -1.22 8.86
C CYS A 171 7.47 -0.65 9.75
N GLY A 172 6.25 -1.18 9.64
CA GLY A 172 5.14 -0.75 10.48
C GLY A 172 5.36 -1.04 11.96
N TRP A 173 5.85 -2.24 12.27
CA TRP A 173 6.16 -2.63 13.64
C TRP A 173 7.28 -1.76 14.26
N LEU A 174 8.38 -1.54 13.53
CA LEU A 174 9.47 -0.65 13.96
C LEU A 174 8.97 0.77 14.21
N SER A 175 8.18 1.30 13.29
CA SER A 175 7.60 2.64 13.42
C SER A 175 6.80 2.81 14.70
N ASP A 176 5.92 1.85 15.01
CA ASP A 176 5.02 1.95 16.15
C ASP A 176 5.71 1.59 17.47
N LYS A 177 6.44 0.47 17.53
CA LYS A 177 6.99 -0.07 18.76
C LYS A 177 8.35 0.51 19.14
N VAL A 178 9.28 0.63 18.16
CA VAL A 178 10.64 1.09 18.43
C VAL A 178 10.72 2.62 18.40
N PHE A 179 10.19 3.22 17.36
CA PHE A 179 10.27 4.67 17.17
C PHE A 179 9.07 5.46 17.73
N LYS A 180 8.15 4.77 18.43
CA LYS A 180 6.98 5.40 19.11
C LYS A 180 6.20 6.34 18.19
N GLY A 181 5.92 5.88 16.98
CA GLY A 181 5.18 6.63 15.96
C GLY A 181 5.98 7.70 15.19
N ARG A 182 7.30 7.80 15.39
CA ARG A 182 8.18 8.71 14.63
C ARG A 182 8.48 8.16 13.24
N ARG A 183 7.50 8.23 12.36
CA ARG A 183 7.54 7.63 11.02
C ARG A 183 8.69 8.14 10.15
N ALA A 184 9.09 9.41 10.31
CA ALA A 184 10.19 10.01 9.53
C ALA A 184 11.52 9.27 9.72
N ILE A 185 11.83 8.81 10.94
CA ILE A 185 13.08 8.08 11.23
C ILE A 185 13.07 6.73 10.52
N THR A 186 11.96 5.99 10.60
CA THR A 186 11.79 4.72 9.92
C THR A 186 11.96 4.87 8.41
N THR A 187 11.30 5.86 7.82
CA THR A 187 11.40 6.15 6.38
C THR A 187 12.85 6.46 5.98
N MET A 188 13.55 7.28 6.76
CA MET A 188 14.96 7.65 6.48
C MET A 188 15.87 6.41 6.48
N ILE A 189 15.71 5.51 7.46
CA ILE A 189 16.51 4.28 7.53
C ILE A 189 16.23 3.38 6.32
N TYR A 190 14.96 3.18 5.96
CA TYR A 190 14.60 2.36 4.80
C TYR A 190 15.12 2.96 3.49
N MET A 191 15.06 4.28 3.33
CA MET A 191 15.61 4.95 2.15
C MET A 191 17.13 4.84 2.05
N ALA A 192 17.84 4.91 3.17
CA ALA A 192 19.26 4.67 3.20
C ALA A 192 19.62 3.22 2.80
N LEU A 193 18.86 2.24 3.29
CA LEU A 193 19.01 0.83 2.87
C LEU A 193 18.73 0.65 1.37
N VAL A 194 17.68 1.26 0.85
CA VAL A 194 17.39 1.24 -0.60
C VAL A 194 18.56 1.78 -1.40
N ALA A 195 19.14 2.92 -1.00
CA ALA A 195 20.29 3.49 -1.69
C ALA A 195 21.50 2.53 -1.71
N VAL A 196 21.79 1.86 -0.57
CA VAL A 196 22.87 0.87 -0.49
C VAL A 196 22.59 -0.32 -1.41
N PHE A 197 21.38 -0.87 -1.38
CA PHE A 197 21.03 -2.04 -2.21
C PHE A 197 20.99 -1.71 -3.71
N VAL A 198 20.59 -0.49 -4.09
CA VAL A 198 20.67 -0.05 -5.49
C VAL A 198 22.12 -0.01 -5.97
N VAL A 199 23.06 0.47 -5.14
CA VAL A 199 24.48 0.46 -5.48
C VAL A 199 25.05 -0.96 -5.58
N ILE A 200 24.59 -1.88 -4.72
CA ILE A 200 25.03 -3.30 -4.79
C ILE A 200 24.46 -4.01 -6.03
N TYR A 201 23.24 -3.65 -6.43
CA TYR A 201 22.59 -4.21 -7.62
C TYR A 201 23.25 -3.78 -8.93
N TRP A 202 23.77 -2.57 -8.99
CA TRP A 202 24.49 -2.01 -10.14
C TRP A 202 25.87 -2.63 -10.34
#